data_aacfad9beefcf8710deaa64e50660ab5
#
_entry.id   aacfad9beefcf8710deaa64e50660ab5
#
_cell.length_a   1.000
_cell.length_b   1.000
_cell.length_c   1.000
_cell.angle_alpha   90.00
_cell.angle_beta   90.00
_cell.angle_gamma   90.00
#
_symmetry.space_group_name_H-M   'P 1'
#
loop_
_entity.id
_entity.type
_entity.pdbx_description
1 polymer ?
#
loop_
_entity_poly.entity_id
_entity_poly.type
_entity_poly.pdbx_seq_one_letter_code
_entity_poly.pdbx_strand_id
1 'polypeptide(L)'
;MTILGEDVKSVNESLYCKLSLCVVTLMLAACGGGEGGTENSTTPVVKTYAEPTQDVADVNTLGYFDYDANSRTRVIRNDLTGNFEAMLQFGQSHVVDPNGNESKKMPRLTMEKEALLLVTPTDSMGKIDGLSADIYMNNQLLRTVTFNDPTQIPHSDQTNTDERARLQYSQRAWSARLNWDEIRPGLRIQLKDSLGRQGQITEDKIDFASPGELVLNNIRIGMLTAPPVSNGHYMLNDPVRAGSDYFQTIPAAEMTVAKYDDIQLDRVMIADGTIYDTASASQGGVYEGDMRENVGKSTFSVGINLANWGITSASMVNQDQPQLTQTVVAHHSRGKYANGESNHGLSGGNGMLTLYDSVGNEFSHEIGHHYGLGHYPGQEKGNDFWTSHHADSGWGYIP
;
A
#
# COMPACT_ATOMS: atom_id res chain seq x y z
N MET A 1 56.39 16.28 -22.00
CA MET A 1 55.52 17.42 -22.29
C MET A 1 54.57 17.55 -21.14
N THR A 2 54.85 18.53 -20.33
CA THR A 2 54.25 18.93 -19.06
C THR A 2 52.79 19.36 -19.27
N ILE A 3 51.91 19.16 -18.25
CA ILE A 3 50.93 20.14 -17.76
C ILE A 3 50.11 19.49 -16.64
N LEU A 4 50.36 19.93 -15.45
CA LEU A 4 49.54 20.59 -14.41
C LEU A 4 48.24 19.84 -14.07
N GLY A 5 48.13 19.25 -12.99
CA GLY A 5 47.98 19.32 -11.58
C GLY A 5 47.39 20.61 -11.05
N GLU A 6 46.25 20.49 -10.41
CA GLU A 6 45.85 21.07 -9.14
C GLU A 6 44.34 21.39 -9.05
N ASP A 7 43.80 21.04 -7.90
CA ASP A 7 42.60 21.58 -7.28
C ASP A 7 41.20 21.07 -7.70
N VAL A 8 40.91 19.84 -7.27
CA VAL A 8 39.58 19.49 -6.82
C VAL A 8 39.67 18.58 -5.58
N LYS A 9 40.08 19.15 -4.45
CA LYS A 9 39.93 18.50 -3.14
C LYS A 9 39.66 19.59 -2.12
N SER A 10 38.42 19.90 -1.83
CA SER A 10 38.00 20.45 -0.53
C SER A 10 36.51 20.76 -0.33
N VAL A 11 35.60 20.32 -1.18
CA VAL A 11 34.19 20.70 -1.01
C VAL A 11 33.27 19.52 -0.59
N ASN A 12 33.77 18.28 -0.62
CA ASN A 12 32.88 17.12 -0.44
C ASN A 12 32.84 16.48 0.96
N GLU A 13 33.76 16.77 1.85
CA GLU A 13 33.79 16.09 3.16
C GLU A 13 32.82 16.70 4.21
N SER A 14 32.43 17.94 4.04
CA SER A 14 31.55 18.61 5.02
C SER A 14 30.04 18.32 4.81
N LEU A 15 29.63 17.89 3.60
CA LEU A 15 28.22 17.62 3.29
C LEU A 15 27.82 16.21 3.69
N TYR A 16 28.72 15.24 3.53
CA TYR A 16 28.42 13.84 3.89
C TYR A 16 28.33 13.61 5.40
N CYS A 17 29.07 14.34 6.19
CA CYS A 17 29.06 14.19 7.65
C CYS A 17 27.78 14.77 8.30
N LYS A 18 27.12 15.74 7.66
CA LYS A 18 25.88 16.34 8.17
C LYS A 18 24.63 15.56 7.77
N LEU A 19 24.64 14.87 6.62
CA LEU A 19 23.51 14.00 6.23
C LEU A 19 23.52 12.69 7.01
N SER A 20 24.68 12.11 7.31
CA SER A 20 24.78 10.86 8.07
C SER A 20 24.22 10.97 9.49
N LEU A 21 24.37 12.15 10.12
CA LEU A 21 23.89 12.36 11.49
C LEU A 21 22.37 12.57 11.59
N CYS A 22 21.75 13.12 10.54
CA CYS A 22 20.29 13.28 10.51
C CYS A 22 19.55 11.97 10.21
N VAL A 23 20.12 11.07 9.39
CA VAL A 23 19.50 9.78 9.04
C VAL A 23 19.52 8.82 10.23
N VAL A 24 20.60 8.82 11.03
CA VAL A 24 20.69 7.96 12.23
C VAL A 24 19.68 8.38 13.32
N THR A 25 19.36 9.66 13.43
CA THR A 25 18.39 10.15 14.44
C THR A 25 16.94 9.85 14.07
N LEU A 26 16.61 9.76 12.77
CA LEU A 26 15.25 9.39 12.34
C LEU A 26 15.00 7.87 12.44
N MET A 27 16.03 7.03 12.27
CA MET A 27 15.87 5.57 12.36
C MET A 27 15.71 5.04 13.79
N LEU A 28 16.11 5.81 14.81
CA LEU A 28 15.95 5.42 16.22
C LEU A 28 14.56 5.76 16.78
N ALA A 29 13.78 6.58 16.10
CA ALA A 29 12.43 6.94 16.53
C ALA A 29 11.33 5.98 16.05
N ALA A 30 11.62 5.04 15.14
CA ALA A 30 10.64 4.12 14.56
C ALA A 30 10.50 2.78 15.30
N CYS A 31 11.29 2.54 16.35
CA CYS A 31 11.26 1.28 17.13
C CYS A 31 11.12 1.55 18.63
N GLY A 32 10.19 2.41 19.03
CA GLY A 32 9.82 2.57 20.43
C GLY A 32 8.85 1.47 20.85
N GLY A 33 9.35 0.45 21.57
CA GLY A 33 8.55 -0.61 22.13
C GLY A 33 7.51 -0.08 23.14
N GLY A 34 6.31 -0.61 23.08
CA GLY A 34 5.30 -0.38 24.10
C GLY A 34 5.69 -1.10 25.39
N GLU A 35 6.07 -0.37 26.41
CA GLU A 35 6.05 -0.87 27.78
C GLU A 35 4.62 -0.91 28.28
N GLY A 36 4.29 -2.00 29.00
CA GLY A 36 2.98 -2.24 29.59
C GLY A 36 2.51 -1.10 30.50
N GLY A 37 1.55 -0.37 30.02
CA GLY A 37 0.80 0.59 30.81
C GLY A 37 -0.43 -0.07 31.42
N THR A 38 -0.63 0.15 32.68
CA THR A 38 -1.78 -0.20 33.49
C THR A 38 -3.09 0.04 32.74
N GLU A 39 -3.96 -0.99 32.75
CA GLU A 39 -5.33 -0.90 32.23
C GLU A 39 -6.10 0.24 32.89
N ASN A 40 -6.15 1.38 32.22
CA ASN A 40 -7.23 2.34 32.44
C ASN A 40 -8.35 1.94 31.47
N SER A 41 -9.38 1.32 32.01
CA SER A 41 -10.66 1.09 31.35
C SER A 41 -11.27 2.45 30.97
N THR A 42 -10.85 2.98 29.84
CA THR A 42 -11.58 4.05 29.17
C THR A 42 -12.61 3.39 28.27
N THR A 43 -13.87 3.59 28.58
CA THR A 43 -14.98 3.25 27.71
C THR A 43 -14.65 3.74 26.30
N PRO A 44 -14.72 2.87 25.25
CA PRO A 44 -14.44 3.31 23.90
C PRO A 44 -15.34 4.48 23.55
N VAL A 45 -14.74 5.60 23.14
CA VAL A 45 -15.52 6.72 22.59
C VAL A 45 -16.01 6.27 21.23
N VAL A 46 -17.25 5.85 21.14
CA VAL A 46 -17.90 5.57 19.86
C VAL A 46 -17.97 6.91 19.11
N LYS A 47 -17.14 7.09 18.08
CA LYS A 47 -17.30 8.22 17.17
C LYS A 47 -18.56 7.98 16.35
N THR A 48 -19.60 8.72 16.64
CA THR A 48 -20.74 8.84 15.75
C THR A 48 -20.39 9.87 14.67
N TYR A 49 -20.49 9.47 13.40
CA TYR A 49 -20.42 10.44 12.31
C TYR A 49 -21.63 11.37 12.40
N ALA A 50 -21.39 12.65 12.16
CA ALA A 50 -22.48 13.61 12.06
C ALA A 50 -23.35 13.31 10.85
N GLU A 51 -24.64 13.59 10.95
CA GLU A 51 -25.52 13.51 9.79
C GLU A 51 -25.08 14.51 8.71
N PRO A 52 -25.25 14.17 7.41
CA PRO A 52 -24.90 15.06 6.33
C PRO A 52 -25.61 16.42 6.46
N THR A 53 -24.88 17.49 6.22
CA THR A 53 -25.38 18.85 6.24
C THR A 53 -25.77 19.35 4.83
N GLN A 54 -26.39 20.50 4.76
CA GLN A 54 -26.66 21.18 3.48
C GLN A 54 -25.43 21.93 2.95
N ASP A 55 -24.36 22.01 3.75
CA ASP A 55 -23.11 22.65 3.33
C ASP A 55 -22.44 21.83 2.23
N VAL A 56 -21.83 22.53 1.30
CA VAL A 56 -21.19 21.92 0.13
C VAL A 56 -19.75 21.55 0.45
N ALA A 57 -19.36 20.30 0.19
CA ALA A 57 -17.99 19.82 0.31
C ALA A 57 -17.10 20.35 -0.82
N ASP A 58 -15.78 20.29 -0.59
CA ASP A 58 -14.81 20.50 -1.65
C ASP A 58 -15.04 19.49 -2.80
N VAL A 59 -14.99 19.97 -4.04
CA VAL A 59 -15.13 19.14 -5.26
C VAL A 59 -14.06 18.05 -5.34
N ASN A 60 -12.92 18.25 -4.68
CA ASN A 60 -11.81 17.29 -4.60
C ASN A 60 -11.95 16.29 -3.45
N THR A 61 -13.09 16.23 -2.76
CA THR A 61 -13.36 15.19 -1.78
C THR A 61 -13.38 13.83 -2.45
N LEU A 62 -12.65 12.88 -1.87
CA LEU A 62 -12.39 11.57 -2.44
C LEU A 62 -13.20 10.47 -1.76
N GLY A 63 -13.14 9.26 -2.32
CA GLY A 63 -13.79 8.09 -1.76
C GLY A 63 -15.19 7.83 -2.29
N TYR A 64 -15.87 6.89 -1.68
CA TYR A 64 -17.18 6.36 -2.12
C TYR A 64 -18.37 7.11 -1.51
N PHE A 65 -18.18 8.27 -0.91
CA PHE A 65 -19.16 8.90 -0.05
C PHE A 65 -19.80 10.11 -0.75
N ASP A 66 -21.03 10.40 -0.38
CA ASP A 66 -21.75 11.58 -0.87
C ASP A 66 -21.46 12.85 -0.04
N TYR A 67 -20.66 12.71 1.01
CA TYR A 67 -20.25 13.78 1.93
C TYR A 67 -18.80 13.58 2.39
N ASP A 68 -18.19 14.64 2.87
CA ASP A 68 -16.84 14.62 3.42
C ASP A 68 -16.81 14.25 4.91
N ALA A 69 -15.62 14.20 5.51
CA ALA A 69 -15.42 13.91 6.93
C ALA A 69 -16.09 14.92 7.88
N ASN A 70 -16.48 16.08 7.38
CA ASN A 70 -17.21 17.10 8.13
C ASN A 70 -18.71 17.07 7.84
N SER A 71 -19.22 16.02 7.21
CA SER A 71 -20.62 15.84 6.81
C SER A 71 -21.14 16.88 5.80
N ARG A 72 -20.23 17.51 5.05
CA ARG A 72 -20.63 18.44 3.98
C ARG A 72 -20.92 17.66 2.72
N THR A 73 -22.02 17.97 2.06
CA THR A 73 -22.41 17.31 0.81
C THR A 73 -21.37 17.55 -0.28
N ARG A 74 -20.98 16.48 -0.96
CA ARG A 74 -20.02 16.52 -2.07
C ARG A 74 -20.57 17.28 -3.26
N VAL A 75 -19.76 18.15 -3.84
CA VAL A 75 -20.01 18.72 -5.17
C VAL A 75 -19.69 17.66 -6.22
N ILE A 76 -20.63 17.40 -7.11
CA ILE A 76 -20.43 16.50 -8.23
C ILE A 76 -20.00 17.31 -9.46
N ARG A 77 -18.72 17.19 -9.84
CA ARG A 77 -18.18 17.79 -11.05
C ARG A 77 -18.65 17.01 -12.29
N ASN A 78 -18.56 17.59 -13.45
CA ASN A 78 -18.77 16.88 -14.71
C ASN A 78 -17.42 16.59 -15.37
N ASP A 79 -17.08 15.30 -15.52
CA ASP A 79 -15.87 14.82 -16.17
C ASP A 79 -16.11 14.41 -17.64
N LEU A 80 -17.33 14.52 -18.13
CA LEU A 80 -17.76 14.00 -19.42
C LEU A 80 -18.01 15.10 -20.45
N THR A 81 -17.83 14.74 -21.70
CA THR A 81 -18.36 15.51 -22.85
C THR A 81 -19.64 14.84 -23.36
N GLY A 82 -20.64 15.64 -23.71
CA GLY A 82 -21.94 15.13 -24.19
C GLY A 82 -23.10 15.73 -23.41
N ASN A 83 -24.25 15.04 -23.45
CA ASN A 83 -25.48 15.46 -22.76
C ASN A 83 -25.85 14.58 -21.55
N PHE A 84 -24.99 13.65 -21.20
CA PHE A 84 -24.99 12.97 -19.92
C PHE A 84 -23.82 13.48 -19.10
N GLU A 85 -24.11 14.07 -17.95
CA GLU A 85 -23.13 14.71 -17.09
C GLU A 85 -22.92 13.87 -15.83
N ALA A 86 -21.66 13.53 -15.52
CA ALA A 86 -21.31 12.78 -14.34
C ALA A 86 -19.88 13.01 -13.90
N MET A 87 -19.62 12.82 -12.62
CA MET A 87 -18.30 12.66 -12.06
C MET A 87 -17.87 11.19 -12.20
N LEU A 88 -16.63 10.98 -12.63
CA LEU A 88 -16.00 9.66 -12.70
C LEU A 88 -14.92 9.53 -11.64
N GLN A 89 -14.83 8.32 -11.08
CA GLN A 89 -13.74 7.92 -10.20
C GLN A 89 -13.36 6.48 -10.47
N PHE A 90 -12.11 6.13 -10.20
CA PHE A 90 -11.60 4.76 -10.33
C PHE A 90 -11.15 4.26 -8.97
N GLY A 91 -11.72 3.15 -8.51
CA GLY A 91 -11.30 2.47 -7.28
C GLY A 91 -10.28 1.38 -7.60
N GLN A 92 -9.06 1.54 -7.08
CA GLN A 92 -8.00 0.52 -7.05
C GLN A 92 -7.51 0.39 -5.60
N SER A 93 -6.22 0.51 -5.31
CA SER A 93 -5.72 0.64 -3.92
C SER A 93 -6.27 1.90 -3.23
N HIS A 94 -6.60 2.91 -4.01
CA HIS A 94 -7.30 4.13 -3.60
C HIS A 94 -8.38 4.46 -4.62
N VAL A 95 -9.32 5.32 -4.22
CA VAL A 95 -10.24 5.95 -5.17
C VAL A 95 -9.56 7.18 -5.75
N VAL A 96 -9.41 7.22 -7.05
CA VAL A 96 -8.68 8.28 -7.77
C VAL A 96 -9.57 8.97 -8.78
N ASP A 97 -9.31 10.25 -9.01
CA ASP A 97 -9.96 11.02 -10.05
C ASP A 97 -9.30 10.72 -11.41
N PRO A 98 -10.03 10.83 -12.54
CA PRO A 98 -9.47 10.55 -13.86
C PRO A 98 -8.20 11.35 -14.17
N ASN A 99 -8.19 12.65 -13.88
CA ASN A 99 -7.05 13.53 -14.11
C ASN A 99 -6.03 13.54 -12.95
N GLY A 100 -6.13 12.59 -12.01
CA GLY A 100 -5.34 12.62 -10.78
C GLY A 100 -5.75 13.78 -9.87
N ASN A 101 -5.05 13.94 -8.76
CA ASN A 101 -5.24 15.04 -7.81
C ASN A 101 -3.96 15.31 -7.03
N GLU A 102 -3.04 16.05 -7.62
CA GLU A 102 -1.75 16.37 -7.00
C GLU A 102 -1.90 17.18 -5.71
N SER A 103 -2.91 18.05 -5.63
CA SER A 103 -3.14 18.87 -4.44
C SER A 103 -3.48 18.03 -3.20
N LYS A 104 -4.10 16.88 -3.41
CA LYS A 104 -4.41 15.86 -2.39
C LYS A 104 -3.34 14.77 -2.28
N LYS A 105 -2.26 14.85 -3.08
CA LYS A 105 -1.22 13.82 -3.18
C LYS A 105 -1.80 12.44 -3.47
N MET A 106 -2.81 12.40 -4.34
CA MET A 106 -3.48 11.18 -4.73
C MET A 106 -2.60 10.31 -5.62
N PRO A 107 -2.67 8.98 -5.48
CA PRO A 107 -2.17 8.09 -6.50
C PRO A 107 -2.84 8.36 -7.84
N ARG A 108 -2.11 8.13 -8.92
CA ARG A 108 -2.65 8.12 -10.28
C ARG A 108 -3.28 6.74 -10.55
N LEU A 109 -4.11 6.65 -11.59
CA LEU A 109 -4.69 5.38 -12.01
C LEU A 109 -3.59 4.43 -12.50
N THR A 110 -3.33 3.35 -11.77
CA THR A 110 -2.30 2.36 -12.09
C THR A 110 -2.73 1.58 -13.33
N MET A 111 -1.93 1.64 -14.40
CA MET A 111 -2.15 0.81 -15.60
C MET A 111 -2.06 -0.68 -15.26
N GLU A 112 -2.74 -1.49 -16.08
CA GLU A 112 -2.71 -2.95 -16.00
C GLU A 112 -3.14 -3.51 -14.63
N LYS A 113 -3.96 -2.75 -13.93
CA LYS A 113 -4.59 -3.14 -12.67
C LYS A 113 -6.10 -2.95 -12.75
N GLU A 114 -6.85 -3.97 -12.33
CA GLU A 114 -8.30 -3.90 -12.28
C GLU A 114 -8.81 -2.70 -11.48
N ALA A 115 -9.92 -2.11 -11.93
CA ALA A 115 -10.53 -0.98 -11.24
C ALA A 115 -12.05 -1.10 -11.15
N LEU A 116 -12.62 -0.56 -10.09
CA LEU A 116 -14.05 -0.26 -10.00
C LEU A 116 -14.27 1.14 -10.58
N LEU A 117 -14.98 1.22 -11.70
CA LEU A 117 -15.44 2.50 -12.26
C LEU A 117 -16.68 2.96 -11.49
N LEU A 118 -16.58 4.14 -10.89
CA LEU A 118 -17.69 4.82 -10.21
C LEU A 118 -18.16 5.98 -11.05
N VAL A 119 -19.46 6.06 -11.27
CA VAL A 119 -20.12 7.11 -12.05
C VAL A 119 -21.20 7.75 -11.21
N THR A 120 -21.02 9.01 -10.83
CA THR A 120 -21.98 9.78 -10.05
C THR A 120 -22.61 10.85 -10.95
N PRO A 121 -23.86 10.70 -11.39
CA PRO A 121 -24.55 11.70 -12.18
C PRO A 121 -24.64 13.04 -11.44
N THR A 122 -24.52 14.14 -12.18
CA THR A 122 -24.78 15.47 -11.62
C THR A 122 -26.25 15.65 -11.26
N ASP A 123 -26.57 16.62 -10.42
CA ASP A 123 -27.95 16.89 -10.01
C ASP A 123 -28.85 17.26 -11.18
N SER A 124 -28.29 17.85 -12.24
CA SER A 124 -28.98 18.20 -13.48
C SER A 124 -29.54 16.98 -14.22
N MET A 125 -28.96 15.80 -14.00
CA MET A 125 -29.41 14.55 -14.65
C MET A 125 -30.70 14.02 -14.08
N GLY A 126 -31.09 14.41 -12.85
CA GLY A 126 -32.25 13.87 -12.17
C GLY A 126 -32.10 12.37 -11.91
N LYS A 127 -33.22 11.70 -11.67
CA LYS A 127 -33.23 10.26 -11.48
C LYS A 127 -32.98 9.52 -12.81
N ILE A 128 -32.08 8.56 -12.78
CA ILE A 128 -31.85 7.61 -13.88
C ILE A 128 -32.20 6.20 -13.39
N ASP A 129 -32.71 5.37 -14.29
CA ASP A 129 -33.18 3.99 -13.96
C ASP A 129 -32.23 2.92 -14.53
N GLY A 130 -31.18 3.32 -15.23
CA GLY A 130 -30.19 2.41 -15.78
C GLY A 130 -29.04 3.15 -16.43
N LEU A 131 -27.86 2.56 -16.35
CA LEU A 131 -26.62 3.08 -16.91
C LEU A 131 -25.83 1.94 -17.57
N SER A 132 -25.29 2.20 -18.74
CA SER A 132 -24.37 1.31 -19.46
C SER A 132 -23.20 2.11 -20.01
N ALA A 133 -22.11 1.42 -20.34
CA ALA A 133 -21.00 2.02 -21.05
C ALA A 133 -20.44 1.09 -22.13
N ASP A 134 -20.08 1.67 -23.25
CA ASP A 134 -19.25 1.05 -24.27
C ASP A 134 -17.79 1.37 -23.94
N ILE A 135 -16.98 0.32 -23.78
CA ILE A 135 -15.55 0.39 -23.49
C ILE A 135 -14.79 0.23 -24.80
N TYR A 136 -14.00 1.24 -25.14
CA TYR A 136 -13.19 1.24 -26.36
C TYR A 136 -11.72 1.24 -25.99
N MET A 137 -10.93 0.58 -26.83
CA MET A 137 -9.48 0.63 -26.83
C MET A 137 -8.99 1.00 -28.24
N ASN A 138 -8.23 2.10 -28.35
CA ASN A 138 -7.74 2.62 -29.64
C ASN A 138 -8.89 2.78 -30.67
N ASN A 139 -10.01 3.31 -30.23
CA ASN A 139 -11.26 3.49 -31.00
C ASN A 139 -11.96 2.18 -31.45
N GLN A 140 -11.51 1.03 -31.01
CA GLN A 140 -12.19 -0.25 -31.23
C GLN A 140 -13.06 -0.58 -30.02
N LEU A 141 -14.35 -0.86 -30.25
CA LEU A 141 -15.25 -1.34 -29.19
C LEU A 141 -14.78 -2.72 -28.69
N LEU A 142 -14.47 -2.82 -27.40
CA LEU A 142 -14.13 -4.08 -26.74
C LEU A 142 -15.39 -4.78 -26.21
N ARG A 143 -16.19 -4.07 -25.46
CA ARG A 143 -17.41 -4.60 -24.82
C ARG A 143 -18.34 -3.49 -24.36
N THR A 144 -19.56 -3.87 -24.07
CA THR A 144 -20.53 -3.02 -23.35
C THR A 144 -20.70 -3.57 -21.94
N VAL A 145 -20.70 -2.69 -20.95
CA VAL A 145 -20.95 -3.03 -19.55
C VAL A 145 -22.25 -2.40 -19.07
N THR A 146 -22.97 -3.12 -18.21
CA THR A 146 -24.12 -2.58 -17.47
C THR A 146 -23.64 -2.26 -16.06
N PHE A 147 -24.00 -1.10 -15.57
CA PHE A 147 -23.63 -0.67 -14.22
C PHE A 147 -24.58 -1.27 -13.19
N ASN A 148 -24.03 -1.62 -12.05
CA ASN A 148 -24.77 -1.83 -10.83
C ASN A 148 -25.33 -0.50 -10.33
N ASP A 149 -26.54 -0.51 -9.85
CA ASP A 149 -27.17 0.67 -9.29
C ASP A 149 -26.54 1.03 -7.92
N PRO A 150 -26.70 2.26 -7.43
CA PRO A 150 -26.05 2.71 -6.19
C PRO A 150 -26.31 1.85 -4.96
N THR A 151 -27.43 1.12 -4.90
CA THR A 151 -27.75 0.22 -3.78
C THR A 151 -26.88 -1.05 -3.77
N GLN A 152 -26.16 -1.31 -4.86
CA GLN A 152 -25.31 -2.48 -5.06
C GLN A 152 -23.79 -2.13 -4.95
N ILE A 153 -23.44 -0.93 -4.48
CA ILE A 153 -22.06 -0.64 -4.16
C ILE A 153 -21.57 -1.62 -3.09
N PRO A 154 -20.36 -2.20 -3.24
CA PRO A 154 -19.81 -3.11 -2.25
C PRO A 154 -19.80 -2.47 -0.85
N HIS A 155 -20.21 -3.23 0.14
CA HIS A 155 -20.22 -2.79 1.53
C HIS A 155 -18.83 -2.86 2.13
N SER A 156 -18.63 -2.14 3.25
CA SER A 156 -17.43 -2.31 4.06
C SER A 156 -17.40 -3.70 4.71
N ASP A 157 -16.24 -4.10 5.20
CA ASP A 157 -16.03 -5.33 5.96
C ASP A 157 -16.61 -5.31 7.38
N GLN A 158 -17.30 -4.23 7.76
CA GLN A 158 -17.91 -4.08 9.09
C GLN A 158 -18.98 -5.13 9.33
N THR A 159 -18.90 -5.80 10.47
CA THR A 159 -19.90 -6.76 10.92
C THR A 159 -21.00 -6.09 11.76
N ASN A 160 -22.08 -6.80 12.02
CA ASN A 160 -23.17 -6.31 12.87
C ASN A 160 -22.77 -6.14 14.34
N THR A 161 -21.68 -6.76 14.76
CA THR A 161 -21.13 -6.69 16.12
C THR A 161 -20.03 -5.66 16.25
N ASP A 162 -19.72 -4.94 15.18
CA ASP A 162 -18.68 -3.92 15.16
C ASP A 162 -19.18 -2.66 15.88
N GLU A 163 -18.42 -2.21 16.88
CA GLU A 163 -18.75 -1.02 17.68
C GLU A 163 -18.42 0.30 16.95
N ARG A 164 -17.74 0.22 15.80
CA ARG A 164 -17.45 1.40 14.98
C ARG A 164 -18.73 1.97 14.37
N ALA A 165 -18.76 3.28 14.16
CA ALA A 165 -19.82 3.88 13.36
C ALA A 165 -19.84 3.26 11.96
N ARG A 166 -21.03 2.89 11.49
CA ARG A 166 -21.19 2.37 10.13
C ARG A 166 -20.94 3.47 9.11
N LEU A 167 -20.08 3.18 8.16
CA LEU A 167 -19.90 4.04 7.00
C LEU A 167 -21.07 3.86 6.04
N GLN A 168 -21.59 4.98 5.59
CA GLN A 168 -22.60 5.01 4.55
C GLN A 168 -21.94 5.37 3.22
N TYR A 169 -21.79 4.40 2.35
CA TYR A 169 -21.30 4.65 0.99
C TYR A 169 -22.31 5.45 0.16
N SER A 170 -21.83 5.97 -0.97
CA SER A 170 -22.64 6.76 -1.87
C SER A 170 -23.95 6.04 -2.25
N GLN A 171 -25.05 6.79 -2.21
CA GLN A 171 -26.35 6.36 -2.71
C GLN A 171 -26.61 6.87 -4.13
N ARG A 172 -25.61 7.47 -4.76
CA ARG A 172 -25.70 8.13 -6.08
C ARG A 172 -24.75 7.52 -7.11
N ALA A 173 -23.66 6.91 -6.67
CA ALA A 173 -22.65 6.36 -7.56
C ALA A 173 -23.09 5.00 -8.14
N TRP A 174 -23.12 4.92 -9.45
CA TRP A 174 -23.24 3.69 -10.21
C TRP A 174 -21.87 3.04 -10.34
N SER A 175 -21.81 1.70 -10.39
CA SER A 175 -20.52 1.02 -10.40
C SER A 175 -20.42 -0.08 -11.46
N ALA A 176 -19.22 -0.23 -12.07
CA ALA A 176 -18.91 -1.32 -12.97
C ALA A 176 -17.44 -1.68 -12.87
N ARG A 177 -17.09 -2.95 -13.09
CA ARG A 177 -15.69 -3.40 -13.12
C ARG A 177 -15.07 -3.13 -14.48
N LEU A 178 -13.85 -2.59 -14.47
CA LEU A 178 -12.97 -2.55 -15.61
C LEU A 178 -11.85 -3.58 -15.42
N ASN A 179 -11.61 -4.38 -16.46
CA ASN A 179 -10.58 -5.41 -16.39
C ASN A 179 -9.18 -4.77 -16.41
N TRP A 180 -8.20 -5.48 -15.90
CA TRP A 180 -6.82 -5.00 -15.84
C TRP A 180 -6.25 -4.61 -17.22
N ASP A 181 -6.59 -5.36 -18.29
CA ASP A 181 -6.13 -5.11 -19.65
C ASP A 181 -6.85 -3.95 -20.36
N GLU A 182 -7.89 -3.39 -19.74
CA GLU A 182 -8.60 -2.20 -20.23
C GLU A 182 -8.02 -0.90 -19.63
N ILE A 183 -7.28 -0.98 -18.54
CA ILE A 183 -6.71 0.20 -17.84
C ILE A 183 -5.35 0.54 -18.45
N ARG A 184 -5.38 1.26 -19.58
CA ARG A 184 -4.16 1.67 -20.30
C ARG A 184 -4.47 2.77 -21.31
N PRO A 185 -3.46 3.48 -21.84
CA PRO A 185 -3.63 4.43 -22.93
C PRO A 185 -4.39 3.83 -24.12
N GLY A 186 -5.28 4.62 -24.69
CA GLY A 186 -6.24 4.18 -25.71
C GLY A 186 -7.64 3.88 -25.12
N LEU A 187 -7.79 3.87 -23.80
CA LEU A 187 -9.10 3.71 -23.15
C LEU A 187 -10.00 4.92 -23.41
N ARG A 188 -11.20 4.65 -23.90
CA ARG A 188 -12.31 5.60 -24.00
C ARG A 188 -13.57 4.94 -23.47
N ILE A 189 -14.30 5.65 -22.66
CA ILE A 189 -15.54 5.17 -22.04
C ILE A 189 -16.68 6.05 -22.52
N GLN A 190 -17.69 5.44 -23.16
CA GLN A 190 -18.90 6.11 -23.61
C GLN A 190 -20.09 5.62 -22.82
N LEU A 191 -20.60 6.46 -21.96
CA LEU A 191 -21.75 6.20 -21.09
C LEU A 191 -23.05 6.47 -21.83
N LYS A 192 -24.08 5.70 -21.49
CA LYS A 192 -25.44 5.88 -21.97
C LYS A 192 -26.43 5.52 -20.86
N ASP A 193 -27.35 6.44 -20.58
CA ASP A 193 -28.44 6.20 -19.62
C ASP A 193 -29.70 5.61 -20.27
N SER A 194 -30.69 5.26 -19.45
CA SER A 194 -31.96 4.73 -19.88
C SER A 194 -32.80 5.70 -20.73
N LEU A 195 -32.53 6.99 -20.68
CA LEU A 195 -33.17 8.03 -21.46
C LEU A 195 -32.47 8.31 -22.80
N GLY A 196 -31.37 7.61 -23.08
CA GLY A 196 -30.58 7.76 -24.29
C GLY A 196 -29.61 8.93 -24.29
N ARG A 197 -29.42 9.62 -23.16
CA ARG A 197 -28.38 10.62 -23.00
C ARG A 197 -27.00 9.96 -23.00
N GLN A 198 -26.02 10.61 -23.59
CA GLN A 198 -24.67 10.05 -23.73
C GLN A 198 -23.61 11.02 -23.21
N GLY A 199 -22.60 10.48 -22.57
CA GLY A 199 -21.42 11.18 -22.13
C GLY A 199 -20.18 10.34 -22.36
N GLN A 200 -19.04 10.97 -22.62
CA GLN A 200 -17.79 10.22 -22.81
C GLN A 200 -16.61 10.88 -22.12
N ILE A 201 -15.68 10.03 -21.71
CA ILE A 201 -14.33 10.41 -21.33
C ILE A 201 -13.34 9.77 -22.30
N THR A 202 -12.33 10.53 -22.70
CA THR A 202 -11.28 10.09 -23.62
C THR A 202 -9.96 9.94 -22.89
N GLU A 203 -9.03 9.23 -23.48
CA GLU A 203 -7.72 8.90 -22.91
C GLU A 203 -6.96 10.15 -22.42
N ASP A 204 -7.05 11.26 -23.16
CA ASP A 204 -6.39 12.54 -22.82
C ASP A 204 -6.92 13.20 -21.54
N LYS A 205 -7.98 12.65 -20.96
CA LYS A 205 -8.59 13.07 -19.70
C LYS A 205 -8.33 12.09 -18.56
N ILE A 206 -7.50 11.06 -18.79
CA ILE A 206 -7.15 10.06 -17.81
C ILE A 206 -5.64 10.09 -17.58
N ASP A 207 -5.24 10.31 -16.33
CA ASP A 207 -3.84 10.36 -15.94
C ASP A 207 -3.38 8.99 -15.45
N PHE A 208 -2.76 8.23 -16.35
CA PHE A 208 -2.27 6.89 -16.07
C PHE A 208 -0.92 6.90 -15.37
N ALA A 209 -0.78 6.10 -14.31
CA ALA A 209 0.50 5.73 -13.73
C ALA A 209 1.09 4.50 -14.44
N SER A 210 2.41 4.36 -14.41
CA SER A 210 3.08 3.16 -14.92
C SER A 210 2.58 1.89 -14.22
N PRO A 211 2.57 0.74 -14.91
CA PRO A 211 2.26 -0.55 -14.31
C PRO A 211 3.45 -1.01 -13.47
N GLY A 212 3.47 -0.61 -12.20
CA GLY A 212 4.52 -1.04 -11.28
C GLY A 212 4.40 -2.52 -10.93
N GLU A 213 5.53 -3.16 -10.64
CA GLU A 213 5.61 -4.55 -10.19
C GLU A 213 6.18 -4.60 -8.77
N LEU A 214 5.63 -5.48 -7.93
CA LEU A 214 6.24 -5.87 -6.66
C LEU A 214 6.83 -7.26 -6.78
N VAL A 215 8.14 -7.38 -6.65
CA VAL A 215 8.86 -8.66 -6.58
C VAL A 215 9.18 -8.98 -5.14
N LEU A 216 8.58 -10.04 -4.62
CA LEU A 216 8.72 -10.48 -3.25
C LEU A 216 9.56 -11.76 -3.17
N ASN A 217 10.77 -11.64 -2.65
CA ASN A 217 11.71 -12.74 -2.48
C ASN A 217 11.60 -13.30 -1.05
N ASN A 218 10.99 -14.48 -0.89
CA ASN A 218 10.78 -15.11 0.41
C ASN A 218 11.91 -16.07 0.75
N ILE A 219 12.43 -16.00 1.98
CA ILE A 219 13.46 -16.89 2.48
C ILE A 219 13.27 -17.19 3.98
N ARG A 220 13.51 -18.43 4.39
CA ARG A 220 13.59 -18.81 5.80
C ARG A 220 15.04 -19.03 6.19
N ILE A 221 15.43 -18.46 7.34
CA ILE A 221 16.82 -18.47 7.82
C ILE A 221 16.88 -18.97 9.26
N GLY A 222 17.60 -20.05 9.46
CA GLY A 222 17.99 -20.55 10.79
C GLY A 222 19.44 -20.15 11.11
N MET A 223 19.64 -19.47 12.22
CA MET A 223 20.96 -19.02 12.69
C MET A 223 21.32 -19.77 13.98
N LEU A 224 22.18 -20.78 13.89
CA LEU A 224 22.55 -21.71 14.96
C LEU A 224 21.36 -22.55 15.47
N THR A 225 20.31 -22.64 14.69
CA THR A 225 19.09 -23.41 14.91
C THR A 225 18.39 -23.66 13.58
N ALA A 226 17.37 -24.52 13.56
CA ALA A 226 16.56 -24.72 12.36
C ALA A 226 15.79 -23.43 12.00
N PRO A 227 15.53 -23.18 10.70
CA PRO A 227 14.64 -22.12 10.28
C PRO A 227 13.27 -22.17 10.97
N PRO A 228 12.52 -21.06 11.03
CA PRO A 228 11.17 -21.08 11.58
C PRO A 228 10.29 -22.10 10.84
N VAL A 229 9.39 -22.75 11.57
CA VAL A 229 8.39 -23.62 10.94
C VAL A 229 7.48 -22.81 10.03
N SER A 230 6.99 -23.42 8.95
CA SER A 230 6.18 -22.71 7.96
C SER A 230 4.69 -22.61 8.31
N ASN A 231 4.25 -23.18 9.41
CA ASN A 231 2.86 -23.05 9.86
C ASN A 231 2.55 -21.58 10.17
N GLY A 232 1.48 -21.05 9.57
CA GLY A 232 1.13 -19.65 9.69
C GLY A 232 1.88 -18.71 8.74
N HIS A 233 2.88 -19.16 8.01
CA HIS A 233 3.59 -18.35 7.01
C HIS A 233 2.93 -18.49 5.64
N TYR A 234 1.87 -17.79 5.39
CA TYR A 234 1.11 -17.89 4.13
C TYR A 234 1.96 -17.62 2.90
N MET A 235 2.85 -16.64 2.92
CA MET A 235 3.77 -16.37 1.81
C MET A 235 4.69 -17.55 1.47
N LEU A 236 4.91 -18.49 2.38
CA LEU A 236 5.70 -19.68 2.16
C LEU A 236 4.86 -20.89 1.79
N ASN A 237 3.67 -21.02 2.37
CA ASN A 237 2.79 -22.18 2.21
C ASN A 237 1.84 -22.04 1.03
N ASP A 238 1.27 -20.86 0.85
CA ASP A 238 0.33 -20.52 -0.22
C ASP A 238 0.61 -19.08 -0.71
N PRO A 239 1.69 -18.88 -1.45
CA PRO A 239 2.11 -17.55 -1.88
C PRO A 239 1.09 -16.89 -2.82
N VAL A 240 0.36 -17.68 -3.61
CA VAL A 240 -0.67 -17.16 -4.50
C VAL A 240 -1.81 -16.54 -3.70
N ARG A 241 -2.33 -17.28 -2.72
CA ARG A 241 -3.39 -16.77 -1.84
C ARG A 241 -2.94 -15.56 -1.05
N ALA A 242 -1.79 -15.65 -0.40
CA ALA A 242 -1.26 -14.55 0.40
C ALA A 242 -1.01 -13.29 -0.44
N GLY A 243 -0.48 -13.45 -1.66
CA GLY A 243 -0.32 -12.36 -2.60
C GLY A 243 -1.67 -11.75 -3.01
N SER A 244 -2.66 -12.59 -3.30
CA SER A 244 -3.99 -12.12 -3.72
C SER A 244 -4.70 -11.33 -2.62
N ASP A 245 -4.58 -11.74 -1.36
CA ASP A 245 -5.21 -11.05 -0.22
C ASP A 245 -4.74 -9.59 -0.08
N TYR A 246 -3.49 -9.30 -0.48
CA TYR A 246 -2.89 -7.97 -0.32
C TYR A 246 -2.68 -7.20 -1.63
N PHE A 247 -2.75 -7.87 -2.77
CA PHE A 247 -2.42 -7.27 -4.06
C PHE A 247 -3.22 -5.99 -4.35
N GLN A 248 -4.50 -5.98 -4.00
CA GLN A 248 -5.35 -4.81 -4.28
C GLN A 248 -5.07 -3.62 -3.35
N THR A 249 -4.44 -3.85 -2.21
CA THR A 249 -4.11 -2.79 -1.26
C THR A 249 -2.77 -2.11 -1.56
N ILE A 250 -2.01 -2.60 -2.54
CA ILE A 250 -0.74 -2.03 -2.98
C ILE A 250 -0.85 -1.40 -4.37
N PRO A 251 -0.13 -0.31 -4.66
CA PRO A 251 -0.19 0.39 -5.95
C PRO A 251 0.68 -0.30 -7.02
N ALA A 252 0.51 -1.61 -7.20
CA ALA A 252 1.22 -2.41 -8.18
C ALA A 252 0.25 -3.09 -9.15
N ALA A 253 0.65 -3.19 -10.41
CA ALA A 253 -0.08 -3.89 -11.46
C ALA A 253 0.22 -5.40 -11.46
N GLU A 254 1.40 -5.78 -11.01
CA GLU A 254 1.86 -7.16 -10.95
C GLU A 254 2.53 -7.46 -9.62
N MET A 255 2.41 -8.70 -9.16
CA MET A 255 3.09 -9.19 -7.98
C MET A 255 3.74 -10.53 -8.27
N THR A 256 5.05 -10.58 -8.23
CA THR A 256 5.84 -11.80 -8.37
C THR A 256 6.29 -12.29 -7.00
N VAL A 257 5.94 -13.52 -6.66
CA VAL A 257 6.32 -14.15 -5.39
C VAL A 257 7.33 -15.27 -5.65
N ALA A 258 8.57 -15.04 -5.28
CA ALA A 258 9.66 -16.01 -5.37
C ALA A 258 9.93 -16.65 -4.00
N LYS A 259 10.26 -17.93 -4.01
CA LYS A 259 10.64 -18.68 -2.81
C LYS A 259 12.07 -19.20 -2.98
N TYR A 260 12.93 -18.84 -2.04
CA TYR A 260 14.27 -19.39 -1.90
C TYR A 260 14.25 -20.67 -1.05
N ASP A 261 15.25 -21.49 -1.24
CA ASP A 261 15.49 -22.63 -0.33
C ASP A 261 15.83 -22.12 1.07
N ASP A 262 15.46 -22.93 2.06
CA ASP A 262 15.76 -22.60 3.45
C ASP A 262 17.27 -22.59 3.69
N ILE A 263 17.72 -21.66 4.50
CA ILE A 263 19.11 -21.56 4.93
C ILE A 263 19.21 -21.93 6.41
N GLN A 264 20.10 -22.87 6.72
CA GLN A 264 20.51 -23.14 8.10
C GLN A 264 22.01 -22.91 8.23
N LEU A 265 22.36 -22.05 9.17
CA LEU A 265 23.75 -21.70 9.47
C LEU A 265 24.14 -22.30 10.81
N ASP A 266 25.07 -23.27 10.77
CA ASP A 266 25.65 -23.89 11.96
C ASP A 266 26.80 -23.05 12.56
N ARG A 267 27.21 -22.03 11.83
CA ARG A 267 28.22 -21.05 12.24
C ARG A 267 27.88 -19.68 11.68
N VAL A 268 27.93 -18.66 12.53
CA VAL A 268 27.54 -17.29 12.17
C VAL A 268 28.65 -16.32 12.59
N MET A 269 29.07 -15.48 11.66
CA MET A 269 29.93 -14.35 11.96
C MET A 269 29.11 -13.06 11.89
N ILE A 270 29.19 -12.22 12.91
CA ILE A 270 28.58 -10.90 12.95
C ILE A 270 29.56 -9.82 12.50
N ALA A 271 29.07 -8.58 12.35
CA ALA A 271 29.80 -7.50 11.69
C ALA A 271 31.15 -7.09 12.36
N ASP A 272 31.27 -7.31 13.67
CA ASP A 272 32.51 -7.04 14.41
C ASP A 272 33.56 -8.16 14.31
N GLY A 273 33.24 -9.24 13.57
CA GLY A 273 34.11 -10.40 13.40
C GLY A 273 33.93 -11.49 14.45
N THR A 274 33.03 -11.31 15.41
CA THR A 274 32.71 -12.35 16.39
C THR A 274 32.05 -13.54 15.69
N ILE A 275 32.48 -14.75 16.00
CA ILE A 275 31.98 -16.00 15.44
C ILE A 275 31.24 -16.79 16.53
N TYR A 276 30.02 -17.16 16.21
CA TYR A 276 29.21 -18.06 17.03
C TYR A 276 29.05 -19.41 16.33
N ASP A 277 29.12 -20.49 17.11
CA ASP A 277 28.92 -21.88 16.67
C ASP A 277 27.94 -22.66 17.57
N THR A 278 27.48 -22.05 18.65
CA THR A 278 26.53 -22.67 19.59
C THR A 278 25.34 -21.75 19.86
N ALA A 279 25.58 -20.52 20.25
CA ALA A 279 24.59 -19.47 20.48
C ALA A 279 25.24 -18.10 20.41
N SER A 280 24.48 -17.04 20.05
CA SER A 280 24.95 -15.68 20.21
C SER A 280 25.00 -15.31 21.69
N ALA A 281 25.96 -14.45 22.05
CA ALA A 281 26.07 -13.89 23.39
C ALA A 281 25.03 -12.78 23.67
N SER A 282 24.36 -12.28 22.62
CA SER A 282 23.31 -11.27 22.78
C SER A 282 21.99 -11.90 23.21
N GLN A 283 21.07 -11.06 23.70
CA GLN A 283 19.68 -11.45 23.89
C GLN A 283 18.97 -11.49 22.52
N GLY A 284 18.04 -12.42 22.36
CA GLY A 284 17.18 -12.53 21.18
C GLY A 284 15.74 -12.20 21.52
N GLY A 285 15.04 -11.60 20.57
CA GLY A 285 13.62 -11.28 20.65
C GLY A 285 13.04 -11.01 19.27
N VAL A 286 11.75 -10.68 19.20
CA VAL A 286 11.07 -10.39 17.93
C VAL A 286 11.78 -9.24 17.21
N TYR A 287 12.15 -8.21 17.93
CA TYR A 287 12.84 -7.02 17.41
C TYR A 287 14.34 -6.98 17.70
N GLU A 288 14.88 -7.92 18.47
CA GLU A 288 16.23 -7.88 19.02
C GLU A 288 17.08 -9.04 18.54
N GLY A 289 18.40 -8.83 18.50
CA GLY A 289 19.39 -9.86 18.22
C GLY A 289 20.44 -9.40 17.21
N ASP A 290 21.71 -9.58 17.56
CA ASP A 290 22.83 -9.22 16.69
C ASP A 290 22.81 -10.01 15.37
N MET A 291 22.51 -11.31 15.42
CA MET A 291 22.36 -12.12 14.21
C MET A 291 21.18 -11.70 13.34
N ARG A 292 20.07 -11.24 13.94
CA ARG A 292 18.95 -10.66 13.18
C ARG A 292 19.38 -9.50 12.32
N GLU A 293 20.12 -8.56 12.91
CA GLU A 293 20.57 -7.35 12.21
C GLU A 293 21.69 -7.65 11.21
N ASN A 294 22.68 -8.44 11.63
CA ASN A 294 23.88 -8.66 10.81
C ASN A 294 23.70 -9.72 9.73
N VAL A 295 22.87 -10.74 9.97
CA VAL A 295 22.71 -11.87 9.05
C VAL A 295 21.37 -11.78 8.30
N GLY A 296 20.26 -11.82 9.01
CA GLY A 296 18.94 -11.80 8.38
C GLY A 296 18.74 -10.57 7.50
N LYS A 297 18.95 -9.39 8.06
CA LYS A 297 18.77 -8.14 7.33
C LYS A 297 19.96 -7.81 6.43
N SER A 298 21.16 -7.67 6.99
CA SER A 298 22.29 -7.11 6.24
C SER A 298 22.85 -8.08 5.21
N THR A 299 23.06 -9.36 5.58
CA THR A 299 23.68 -10.31 4.66
C THR A 299 22.66 -10.84 3.64
N PHE A 300 21.54 -11.41 4.10
CA PHE A 300 20.61 -12.07 3.19
C PHE A 300 19.71 -11.09 2.46
N SER A 301 19.03 -10.16 3.14
CA SER A 301 18.12 -9.25 2.45
C SER A 301 18.86 -8.32 1.49
N VAL A 302 19.93 -7.68 1.94
CA VAL A 302 20.77 -6.83 1.07
C VAL A 302 21.42 -7.67 -0.02
N GLY A 303 21.98 -8.84 0.32
CA GLY A 303 22.68 -9.70 -0.63
C GLY A 303 21.79 -10.23 -1.73
N ILE A 304 20.55 -10.66 -1.42
CA ILE A 304 19.58 -11.13 -2.42
C ILE A 304 19.18 -9.98 -3.35
N ASN A 305 18.83 -8.80 -2.80
CA ASN A 305 18.46 -7.66 -3.61
C ASN A 305 19.61 -7.21 -4.52
N LEU A 306 20.82 -7.18 -3.99
CA LEU A 306 22.01 -6.81 -4.76
C LEU A 306 22.31 -7.84 -5.87
N ALA A 307 22.21 -9.12 -5.56
CA ALA A 307 22.48 -10.18 -6.52
C ALA A 307 21.47 -10.23 -7.67
N ASN A 308 20.19 -10.03 -7.36
CA ASN A 308 19.12 -10.13 -8.36
C ASN A 308 18.95 -8.84 -9.18
N TRP A 309 19.09 -7.70 -8.56
CA TRP A 309 18.63 -6.43 -9.12
C TRP A 309 19.71 -5.35 -9.17
N GLY A 310 20.86 -5.58 -8.58
CA GLY A 310 21.92 -4.57 -8.45
C GLY A 310 21.54 -3.42 -7.52
N ILE A 311 20.53 -3.59 -6.67
CA ILE A 311 20.07 -2.60 -5.69
C ILE A 311 20.19 -3.17 -4.28
N THR A 312 20.26 -2.27 -3.30
CA THR A 312 20.32 -2.64 -1.89
C THR A 312 19.05 -2.21 -1.17
N SER A 313 18.78 -2.83 -0.02
CA SER A 313 17.70 -2.42 0.88
C SER A 313 17.83 -0.98 1.41
N ALA A 314 19.00 -0.37 1.27
CA ALA A 314 19.22 1.02 1.64
C ALA A 314 18.90 2.02 0.51
N SER A 315 18.43 1.55 -0.66
CA SER A 315 18.07 2.42 -1.77
C SER A 315 16.71 3.08 -1.51
N MET A 316 16.73 4.32 -1.05
CA MET A 316 15.53 5.11 -0.81
C MET A 316 14.81 5.50 -2.10
N VAL A 317 15.54 5.65 -3.21
CA VAL A 317 14.97 6.06 -4.50
C VAL A 317 13.91 5.07 -5.01
N ASN A 318 14.18 3.78 -4.87
CA ASN A 318 13.23 2.74 -5.27
C ASN A 318 11.95 2.81 -4.44
N GLN A 319 12.07 3.02 -3.14
CA GLN A 319 10.96 3.14 -2.21
C GLN A 319 10.08 4.37 -2.49
N ASP A 320 10.70 5.50 -2.84
CA ASP A 320 10.01 6.76 -3.11
C ASP A 320 9.34 6.81 -4.50
N GLN A 321 9.55 5.78 -5.32
CA GLN A 321 9.04 5.70 -6.68
C GLN A 321 8.24 4.42 -6.89
N PRO A 322 7.03 4.32 -6.33
CA PRO A 322 6.20 3.10 -6.37
C PRO A 322 5.78 2.69 -7.78
N GLN A 323 5.88 3.60 -8.76
CA GLN A 323 5.64 3.31 -10.16
C GLN A 323 6.76 2.48 -10.84
N LEU A 324 7.91 2.34 -10.19
CA LEU A 324 8.98 1.45 -10.65
C LEU A 324 8.78 0.05 -10.06
N THR A 325 9.45 -0.93 -10.66
CA THR A 325 9.52 -2.26 -10.05
C THR A 325 10.15 -2.17 -8.66
N GLN A 326 9.40 -2.62 -7.67
CA GLN A 326 9.85 -2.71 -6.29
C GLN A 326 10.38 -4.12 -6.03
N THR A 327 11.52 -4.24 -5.39
CA THR A 327 12.05 -5.54 -4.98
C THR A 327 12.24 -5.59 -3.47
N VAL A 328 11.67 -6.60 -2.87
CA VAL A 328 11.62 -6.77 -1.42
C VAL A 328 12.03 -8.18 -1.05
N VAL A 329 12.85 -8.32 -0.04
CA VAL A 329 13.15 -9.62 0.58
C VAL A 329 12.32 -9.76 1.85
N ALA A 330 11.43 -10.74 1.85
CA ALA A 330 10.69 -11.15 3.03
C ALA A 330 11.42 -12.33 3.69
N HIS A 331 12.12 -12.07 4.78
CA HIS A 331 12.83 -13.12 5.50
C HIS A 331 12.11 -13.49 6.79
N HIS A 332 12.00 -14.81 7.00
CA HIS A 332 11.52 -15.42 8.22
C HIS A 332 12.73 -16.01 8.92
N SER A 333 13.18 -15.39 9.99
CA SER A 333 14.43 -15.77 10.63
C SER A 333 14.25 -16.18 12.08
N ARG A 334 15.07 -17.15 12.49
CA ARG A 334 15.15 -17.66 13.85
C ARG A 334 16.61 -17.76 14.24
N GLY A 335 16.94 -17.35 15.44
CA GLY A 335 18.29 -17.42 15.96
C GLY A 335 18.33 -18.05 17.34
N LYS A 336 19.49 -18.65 17.69
CA LYS A 336 19.79 -19.12 19.03
C LYS A 336 20.68 -18.13 19.76
N TYR A 337 20.18 -17.61 20.86
CA TYR A 337 20.75 -16.53 21.64
C TYR A 337 21.02 -16.94 23.09
N ALA A 338 21.59 -16.04 23.88
CA ALA A 338 21.89 -16.28 25.29
C ALA A 338 20.64 -16.64 26.11
N ASN A 339 19.47 -16.12 25.74
CA ASN A 339 18.18 -16.40 26.38
C ASN A 339 17.35 -17.51 25.69
N GLY A 340 17.95 -18.26 24.75
CA GLY A 340 17.29 -19.33 24.02
C GLY A 340 17.03 -19.01 22.54
N GLU A 341 16.08 -19.72 21.94
CA GLU A 341 15.72 -19.53 20.54
C GLU A 341 14.64 -18.45 20.41
N SER A 342 14.82 -17.56 19.43
CA SER A 342 13.88 -16.49 19.16
C SER A 342 13.56 -16.40 17.67
N ASN A 343 12.26 -16.33 17.33
CA ASN A 343 11.80 -15.91 16.02
C ASN A 343 11.81 -14.39 15.95
N HIS A 344 12.15 -13.87 14.77
CA HIS A 344 12.15 -12.44 14.48
C HIS A 344 11.00 -12.08 13.58
N GLY A 345 10.52 -10.83 13.67
CA GLY A 345 9.36 -10.38 12.89
C GLY A 345 9.08 -8.89 13.04
N LEU A 346 7.90 -8.52 12.56
CA LEU A 346 7.21 -7.26 12.82
C LEU A 346 8.06 -6.03 12.48
N SER A 347 8.81 -6.09 11.38
CA SER A 347 9.55 -4.92 10.88
C SER A 347 9.70 -4.95 9.36
N GLY A 348 9.53 -3.78 8.73
CA GLY A 348 9.63 -3.62 7.29
C GLY A 348 10.20 -2.26 6.91
N GLY A 349 10.56 -2.13 5.65
CA GLY A 349 11.07 -0.92 5.03
C GLY A 349 12.34 -1.16 4.23
N ASN A 350 12.67 -0.23 3.35
CA ASN A 350 13.91 -0.23 2.57
C ASN A 350 14.21 -1.55 1.83
N GLY A 351 13.20 -2.17 1.22
CA GLY A 351 13.38 -3.39 0.45
C GLY A 351 13.52 -4.66 1.28
N MET A 352 13.17 -4.65 2.56
CA MET A 352 13.18 -5.86 3.40
C MET A 352 12.00 -5.90 4.36
N LEU A 353 11.49 -7.09 4.60
CA LEU A 353 10.52 -7.40 5.63
C LEU A 353 11.09 -8.50 6.52
N THR A 354 11.04 -8.30 7.82
CA THR A 354 11.27 -9.37 8.80
C THR A 354 9.90 -9.78 9.31
N LEU A 355 9.44 -10.96 8.91
CA LEU A 355 8.09 -11.44 9.20
C LEU A 355 8.14 -12.55 10.23
N TYR A 356 7.29 -12.43 11.26
CA TYR A 356 7.16 -13.42 12.32
C TYR A 356 6.43 -14.67 11.79
N ASP A 357 5.25 -14.49 11.23
CA ASP A 357 4.48 -15.58 10.67
C ASP A 357 3.70 -15.25 9.39
N SER A 358 3.64 -13.99 8.97
CA SER A 358 2.87 -13.48 7.83
C SER A 358 1.38 -13.85 7.83
N VAL A 359 0.81 -14.10 9.00
CA VAL A 359 -0.63 -14.26 9.19
C VAL A 359 -1.26 -12.93 9.60
N GLY A 360 -2.49 -12.72 9.18
CA GLY A 360 -3.20 -11.46 9.46
C GLY A 360 -2.62 -10.29 8.69
N ASN A 361 -2.46 -9.16 9.33
CA ASN A 361 -2.03 -7.92 8.70
C ASN A 361 -0.52 -7.65 8.75
N GLU A 362 0.31 -8.57 9.28
CA GLU A 362 1.75 -8.32 9.40
C GLU A 362 2.36 -7.98 8.03
N PHE A 363 2.11 -8.80 7.01
CA PHE A 363 2.65 -8.55 5.68
C PHE A 363 2.20 -7.20 5.12
N SER A 364 0.90 -6.89 5.16
CA SER A 364 0.37 -5.62 4.61
C SER A 364 0.89 -4.40 5.37
N HIS A 365 1.12 -4.54 6.69
CA HIS A 365 1.70 -3.51 7.52
C HIS A 365 3.15 -3.25 7.15
N GLU A 366 3.97 -4.31 7.09
CA GLU A 366 5.40 -4.18 6.83
C GLU A 366 5.70 -3.79 5.39
N ILE A 367 4.90 -4.23 4.41
CA ILE A 367 5.03 -3.75 3.03
C ILE A 367 4.64 -2.27 2.91
N GLY A 368 3.69 -1.80 3.72
CA GLY A 368 3.37 -0.38 3.83
C GLY A 368 4.58 0.46 4.21
N HIS A 369 5.37 0.00 5.16
CA HIS A 369 6.64 0.65 5.52
C HIS A 369 7.64 0.67 4.36
N HIS A 370 7.67 -0.38 3.53
CA HIS A 370 8.49 -0.36 2.33
C HIS A 370 8.06 0.75 1.36
N TYR A 371 6.78 1.00 1.22
CA TYR A 371 6.24 2.11 0.41
C TYR A 371 6.30 3.48 1.11
N GLY A 372 7.03 3.60 2.22
CA GLY A 372 7.24 4.85 2.93
C GLY A 372 6.10 5.26 3.86
N LEU A 373 5.11 4.40 4.09
CA LEU A 373 4.03 4.68 5.02
C LEU A 373 4.53 4.58 6.46
N GLY A 374 4.26 5.61 7.26
CA GLY A 374 4.43 5.57 8.72
C GLY A 374 3.24 4.89 9.40
N HIS A 375 3.33 4.75 10.72
CA HIS A 375 2.17 4.37 11.52
C HIS A 375 1.07 5.43 11.41
N TYR A 376 -0.17 4.99 11.56
CA TYR A 376 -1.31 5.90 11.49
C TYR A 376 -1.17 7.02 12.54
N PRO A 377 -1.34 8.30 12.16
CA PRO A 377 -1.20 9.41 13.08
C PRO A 377 -2.16 9.30 14.25
N GLY A 378 -1.64 9.35 15.48
CA GLY A 378 -2.43 9.22 16.69
C GLY A 378 -2.51 7.81 17.26
N GLN A 379 -1.83 6.84 16.69
CA GLN A 379 -1.78 5.46 17.21
C GLN A 379 -1.37 5.42 18.70
N GLU A 380 -0.45 6.28 19.09
CA GLU A 380 0.01 6.43 20.48
C GLU A 380 -1.03 7.04 21.42
N LYS A 381 -2.10 7.63 20.92
CA LYS A 381 -3.19 8.26 21.70
C LYS A 381 -4.38 7.35 21.93
N GLY A 382 -4.27 6.08 21.57
CA GLY A 382 -5.34 5.13 21.65
C GLY A 382 -5.67 4.51 20.29
N ASN A 383 -6.78 3.83 20.19
CA ASN A 383 -7.14 3.09 19.00
C ASN A 383 -7.67 4.01 17.87
N ASP A 384 -6.77 4.80 17.29
CA ASP A 384 -7.10 5.69 16.17
C ASP A 384 -7.18 4.96 14.82
N PHE A 385 -6.94 3.64 14.79
CA PHE A 385 -7.09 2.82 13.59
C PHE A 385 -8.46 3.05 12.94
N TRP A 386 -9.50 3.15 13.73
CA TRP A 386 -10.86 3.36 13.27
C TRP A 386 -11.15 4.78 12.79
N THR A 387 -10.29 5.74 13.09
CA THR A 387 -10.47 7.11 12.60
C THR A 387 -10.14 7.24 11.11
N SER A 388 -9.46 6.25 10.52
CA SER A 388 -9.27 6.18 9.07
C SER A 388 -10.55 5.80 8.32
N HIS A 389 -11.56 5.27 8.99
CA HIS A 389 -12.87 4.99 8.45
C HIS A 389 -13.75 6.25 8.47
N HIS A 390 -13.43 7.21 7.63
CA HIS A 390 -14.21 8.45 7.48
C HIS A 390 -14.48 8.74 6.01
N ALA A 391 -15.42 9.64 5.76
CA ALA A 391 -16.01 9.85 4.45
C ALA A 391 -15.04 10.24 3.33
N ASP A 392 -13.87 10.80 3.62
CA ASP A 392 -12.86 11.20 2.64
C ASP A 392 -11.54 10.45 2.76
N SER A 393 -11.56 9.25 3.31
CA SER A 393 -10.34 8.45 3.53
C SER A 393 -9.67 7.98 2.24
N GLY A 394 -10.36 8.01 1.10
CA GLY A 394 -9.80 7.60 -0.18
C GLY A 394 -9.55 6.09 -0.31
N TRP A 395 -10.17 5.27 0.54
CA TRP A 395 -10.03 3.82 0.53
C TRP A 395 -10.39 3.22 -0.81
N GLY A 396 -9.71 2.11 -1.13
CA GLY A 396 -9.81 1.47 -2.41
C GLY A 396 -10.89 0.41 -2.52
N TYR A 397 -10.77 -0.39 -3.55
CA TYR A 397 -11.67 -1.47 -3.90
C TYR A 397 -10.90 -2.80 -3.94
N ILE A 398 -11.45 -3.81 -3.32
CA ILE A 398 -11.01 -5.20 -3.42
C ILE A 398 -12.07 -5.95 -4.23
N PRO A 399 -11.72 -6.48 -5.43
CA PRO A 399 -12.66 -7.14 -6.33
C PRO A 399 -13.22 -8.46 -5.80
#